data_a929f0a89f362ae5b427965255cbef13
#
_entry.id   a929f0a89f362ae5b427965255cbef13
#
_cell.length_a   1.000
_cell.length_b   1.000
_cell.length_c   1.000
_cell.angle_alpha   90.00
_cell.angle_beta   90.00
_cell.angle_gamma   90.00
#
_symmetry.space_group_name_H-M   'P 1'
#
loop_
_entity.id
_entity.type
_entity.pdbx_description
1 polymer ?
#
loop_
_entity_poly.entity_id
_entity_poly.type
_entity_poly.pdbx_seq_one_letter_code
_entity_poly.pdbx_strand_id
1 'polypeptide(L)'
;MHGSRTALVVVDMQNYYLEPSSDFTRYFESLSPGCMSYISRRCRDVVVPNIVRLIKFFRDRERAIIYLGLCGTDPERKDLHRFFRESWQKGREAGFPDIYPLAHHPMAAVIDELRPAPGDDFITKTTFSAFSSTDIEARLKRRGIGELVFTGLATSQCVETTARDASDRGFRVVQIEDAQADYDEATHGASLFSSQGVCGGIIMTADEYLATR
;
A
#
# COMPACT_ATOMS: atom_id res chain seq x y z
N MET A 1 3.52 -28.01 -15.26
CA MET A 1 3.96 -26.85 -14.49
C MET A 1 2.78 -26.42 -13.62
N HIS A 2 2.82 -26.64 -12.32
CA HIS A 2 1.79 -26.09 -11.43
C HIS A 2 1.88 -24.57 -11.52
N GLY A 3 0.79 -23.92 -11.94
CA GLY A 3 0.73 -22.47 -11.98
C GLY A 3 1.05 -21.89 -10.62
N SER A 4 1.96 -20.92 -10.53
CA SER A 4 2.28 -20.27 -9.26
C SER A 4 1.01 -19.61 -8.71
N ARG A 5 0.82 -19.69 -7.38
CA ARG A 5 -0.31 -19.04 -6.72
C ARG A 5 -0.17 -17.53 -6.79
N THR A 6 -1.30 -16.84 -6.81
CA THR A 6 -1.38 -15.37 -6.85
C THR A 6 -1.83 -14.83 -5.49
N ALA A 7 -1.26 -13.71 -5.06
CA ALA A 7 -1.73 -12.97 -3.89
C ALA A 7 -2.12 -11.52 -4.26
N LEU A 8 -3.20 -11.02 -3.68
CA LEU A 8 -3.52 -9.60 -3.64
C LEU A 8 -2.68 -8.92 -2.56
N VAL A 9 -2.06 -7.80 -2.88
CA VAL A 9 -1.28 -6.98 -1.95
C VAL A 9 -1.97 -5.62 -1.81
N VAL A 10 -2.49 -5.34 -0.63
CA VAL A 10 -3.14 -4.07 -0.28
C VAL A 10 -2.16 -3.24 0.54
N VAL A 11 -1.64 -2.16 -0.06
CA VAL A 11 -0.53 -1.38 0.49
C VAL A 11 -1.06 -0.12 1.19
N ASP A 12 -0.75 0.03 2.47
CA ASP A 12 -0.89 1.24 3.27
C ASP A 12 -2.29 1.90 3.25
N MET A 13 -3.36 1.10 3.07
CA MET A 13 -4.74 1.58 3.13
C MET A 13 -5.19 1.75 4.60
N GLN A 14 -4.50 2.64 5.31
CA GLN A 14 -4.63 2.85 6.75
C GLN A 14 -5.39 4.14 7.07
N ASN A 15 -6.06 4.18 8.23
CA ASN A 15 -6.86 5.33 8.68
C ASN A 15 -6.04 6.62 8.66
N TYR A 16 -4.80 6.62 9.14
CA TYR A 16 -4.02 7.85 9.24
C TYR A 16 -3.70 8.51 7.88
N TYR A 17 -3.67 7.75 6.79
CA TYR A 17 -3.50 8.31 5.45
C TYR A 17 -4.79 8.91 4.86
N LEU A 18 -5.95 8.39 5.27
CA LEU A 18 -7.23 8.66 4.59
C LEU A 18 -8.22 9.47 5.43
N GLU A 19 -8.07 9.45 6.76
CA GLU A 19 -8.93 10.22 7.66
C GLU A 19 -8.55 11.71 7.67
N PRO A 20 -9.49 12.63 7.33
CA PRO A 20 -9.20 14.06 7.33
C PRO A 20 -8.77 14.62 8.68
N SER A 21 -9.20 13.98 9.77
CA SER A 21 -8.88 14.37 11.14
C SER A 21 -7.54 13.84 11.64
N SER A 22 -6.86 12.99 10.89
CA SER A 22 -5.57 12.42 11.27
C SER A 22 -4.48 13.49 11.37
N ASP A 23 -3.50 13.25 12.22
CA ASP A 23 -2.32 14.14 12.30
C ASP A 23 -1.56 14.20 10.99
N PHE A 24 -1.52 13.10 10.23
CA PHE A 24 -0.90 13.05 8.91
C PHE A 24 -1.55 14.04 7.94
N THR A 25 -2.86 13.94 7.74
CA THR A 25 -3.60 14.81 6.84
C THR A 25 -3.50 16.26 7.28
N ARG A 26 -3.73 16.55 8.57
CA ARG A 26 -3.67 17.91 9.12
C ARG A 26 -2.29 18.54 9.01
N TYR A 27 -1.23 17.77 9.25
CA TYR A 27 0.15 18.25 9.12
C TYR A 27 0.48 18.65 7.69
N PHE A 28 0.24 17.75 6.71
CA PHE A 28 0.56 18.06 5.32
C PHE A 28 -0.32 19.17 4.74
N GLU A 29 -1.60 19.22 5.09
CA GLU A 29 -2.50 20.33 4.73
C GLU A 29 -2.05 21.67 5.36
N SER A 30 -1.42 21.67 6.53
CA SER A 30 -0.85 22.88 7.12
C SER A 30 0.38 23.39 6.38
N LEU A 31 1.14 22.51 5.75
CA LEU A 31 2.31 22.85 4.94
C LEU A 31 1.94 23.31 3.52
N SER A 32 0.93 22.67 2.93
CA SER A 32 0.48 22.93 1.57
C SER A 32 -1.03 22.67 1.48
N PRO A 33 -1.86 23.71 1.66
CA PRO A 33 -3.30 23.56 1.63
C PRO A 33 -3.80 22.94 0.32
N GLY A 34 -4.62 21.90 0.42
CA GLY A 34 -5.17 21.15 -0.71
C GLY A 34 -4.30 19.99 -1.22
N CYS A 35 -3.10 19.76 -0.65
CA CYS A 35 -2.20 18.71 -1.13
C CYS A 35 -2.75 17.29 -0.94
N MET A 36 -3.68 17.10 0.02
CA MET A 36 -4.33 15.81 0.24
C MET A 36 -5.64 15.64 -0.55
N SER A 37 -6.10 16.68 -1.25
CA SER A 37 -7.43 16.68 -1.88
C SER A 37 -7.56 15.67 -3.02
N TYR A 38 -6.54 15.55 -3.87
CA TYR A 38 -6.57 14.61 -5.01
C TYR A 38 -6.56 13.15 -4.52
N ILE A 39 -5.59 12.79 -3.69
CA ILE A 39 -5.44 11.40 -3.20
C ILE A 39 -6.66 10.96 -2.40
N SER A 40 -7.20 11.82 -1.52
CA SER A 40 -8.37 11.51 -0.71
C SER A 40 -9.61 11.28 -1.58
N ARG A 41 -9.87 12.14 -2.58
CA ARG A 41 -10.99 11.99 -3.51
C ARG A 41 -10.83 10.73 -4.34
N ARG A 42 -9.66 10.50 -4.96
CA ARG A 42 -9.40 9.32 -5.78
C ARG A 42 -9.54 8.03 -4.97
N CYS A 43 -9.06 8.01 -3.72
CA CYS A 43 -9.22 6.85 -2.85
C CYS A 43 -10.70 6.56 -2.58
N ARG A 44 -11.48 7.55 -2.18
CA ARG A 44 -12.89 7.37 -1.89
C ARG A 44 -13.71 6.95 -3.11
N ASP A 45 -13.49 7.62 -4.25
CA ASP A 45 -14.39 7.51 -5.40
C ASP A 45 -13.99 6.37 -6.35
N VAL A 46 -12.73 5.92 -6.35
CA VAL A 46 -12.19 4.94 -7.32
C VAL A 46 -11.45 3.79 -6.65
N VAL A 47 -10.43 4.08 -5.84
CA VAL A 47 -9.50 3.05 -5.34
C VAL A 47 -10.16 2.08 -4.37
N VAL A 48 -10.83 2.60 -3.33
CA VAL A 48 -11.49 1.76 -2.31
C VAL A 48 -12.55 0.86 -2.93
N PRO A 49 -13.49 1.36 -3.78
CA PRO A 49 -14.45 0.50 -4.48
C PRO A 49 -13.79 -0.63 -5.28
N ASN A 50 -12.71 -0.35 -6.00
CA ASN A 50 -12.02 -1.37 -6.79
C ASN A 50 -11.26 -2.39 -5.92
N ILE A 51 -10.62 -1.94 -4.82
CA ILE A 51 -9.99 -2.88 -3.87
C ILE A 51 -11.04 -3.80 -3.23
N VAL A 52 -12.22 -3.29 -2.86
CA VAL A 52 -13.33 -4.12 -2.32
C VAL A 52 -13.72 -5.22 -3.32
N ARG A 53 -13.85 -4.89 -4.62
CA ARG A 53 -14.16 -5.87 -5.67
C ARG A 53 -13.06 -6.93 -5.82
N LEU A 54 -11.81 -6.50 -5.78
CA LEU A 54 -10.65 -7.40 -5.85
C LEU A 54 -10.56 -8.31 -4.62
N ILE A 55 -10.75 -7.77 -3.41
CA ILE A 55 -10.79 -8.55 -2.18
C ILE A 55 -11.85 -9.64 -2.27
N LYS A 56 -13.07 -9.28 -2.69
CA LYS A 56 -14.15 -10.25 -2.88
C LYS A 56 -13.75 -11.34 -3.89
N PHE A 57 -13.21 -10.96 -5.03
CA PHE A 57 -12.76 -11.89 -6.06
C PHE A 57 -11.70 -12.88 -5.56
N PHE A 58 -10.73 -12.40 -4.76
CA PHE A 58 -9.68 -13.24 -4.20
C PHE A 58 -10.23 -14.17 -3.10
N ARG A 59 -11.13 -13.69 -2.23
CA ARG A 59 -11.79 -14.50 -1.20
C ARG A 59 -12.67 -15.59 -1.79
N ASP A 60 -13.47 -15.27 -2.79
CA ASP A 60 -14.35 -16.24 -3.48
C ASP A 60 -13.54 -17.39 -4.12
N ARG A 61 -12.23 -17.22 -4.32
CA ARG A 61 -11.30 -18.19 -4.92
C ARG A 61 -10.27 -18.74 -3.93
N GLU A 62 -10.45 -18.48 -2.64
CA GLU A 62 -9.54 -18.89 -1.56
C GLU A 62 -8.07 -18.51 -1.84
N ARG A 63 -7.86 -17.37 -2.53
CA ARG A 63 -6.54 -16.83 -2.82
C ARG A 63 -6.05 -15.95 -1.68
N ALA A 64 -4.74 -15.85 -1.55
CA ALA A 64 -4.09 -15.06 -0.52
C ALA A 64 -4.37 -13.56 -0.66
N ILE A 65 -4.65 -12.91 0.47
CA ILE A 65 -4.69 -11.45 0.60
C ILE A 65 -3.69 -11.05 1.67
N ILE A 66 -2.84 -10.08 1.34
CA ILE A 66 -1.77 -9.58 2.19
C ILE A 66 -1.93 -8.07 2.31
N TYR A 67 -2.12 -7.61 3.52
CA TYR A 67 -2.12 -6.19 3.86
C TYR A 67 -0.73 -5.78 4.32
N LEU A 68 -0.23 -4.71 3.77
CA LEU A 68 0.99 -4.05 4.22
C LEU A 68 0.60 -2.75 4.92
N GLY A 69 1.12 -2.53 6.12
CA GLY A 69 0.87 -1.30 6.88
C GLY A 69 2.19 -0.66 7.29
N LEU A 70 2.38 0.62 6.94
CA LEU A 70 3.53 1.40 7.37
C LEU A 70 3.25 2.00 8.76
N CYS A 71 4.00 1.57 9.76
CA CYS A 71 3.93 2.13 11.11
C CYS A 71 5.18 1.78 11.91
N GLY A 72 5.51 2.60 12.90
CA GLY A 72 6.61 2.33 13.82
C GLY A 72 6.22 1.32 14.88
N THR A 73 7.20 0.60 15.40
CA THR A 73 7.08 -0.26 16.59
C THR A 73 7.88 0.29 17.77
N ASP A 74 8.89 1.10 17.50
CA ASP A 74 9.68 1.83 18.49
C ASP A 74 9.00 3.18 18.80
N PRO A 75 8.82 3.57 20.10
CA PRO A 75 8.19 4.84 20.49
C PRO A 75 8.86 6.08 19.90
N GLU A 76 10.18 6.04 19.70
CA GLU A 76 10.97 7.13 19.09
C GLU A 76 11.11 6.94 17.56
N ARG A 77 10.37 5.98 16.97
CA ARG A 77 10.37 5.68 15.52
C ARG A 77 11.77 5.37 14.95
N LYS A 78 12.69 4.83 15.78
CA LYS A 78 14.06 4.50 15.35
C LYS A 78 14.08 3.40 14.30
N ASP A 79 13.06 2.55 14.28
CA ASP A 79 12.84 1.48 13.32
C ASP A 79 12.34 1.97 11.95
N LEU A 80 11.78 3.17 11.88
CA LEU A 80 11.32 3.72 10.61
C LEU A 80 12.49 4.12 9.70
N HIS A 81 12.29 3.94 8.40
CA HIS A 81 13.17 4.51 7.38
C HIS A 81 13.42 6.00 7.66
N ARG A 82 14.66 6.46 7.38
CA ARG A 82 15.10 7.83 7.66
C ARG A 82 14.07 8.91 7.27
N PHE A 83 13.51 8.80 6.05
CA PHE A 83 12.51 9.75 5.56
C PHE A 83 11.28 9.87 6.48
N PHE A 84 10.69 8.74 6.86
CA PHE A 84 9.50 8.72 7.73
C PHE A 84 9.80 9.20 9.14
N ARG A 85 10.96 8.83 9.67
CA ARG A 85 11.41 9.28 10.99
C ARG A 85 11.65 10.78 11.05
N GLU A 86 12.35 11.34 10.05
CA GLU A 86 12.60 12.79 9.97
C GLU A 86 11.29 13.57 9.77
N SER A 87 10.39 13.06 8.95
CA SER A 87 9.05 13.65 8.79
C SER A 87 8.26 13.60 10.08
N TRP A 88 8.28 12.46 10.78
CA TRP A 88 7.63 12.33 12.09
C TRP A 88 8.19 13.31 13.12
N GLN A 89 9.51 13.49 13.18
CA GLN A 89 10.13 14.46 14.08
C GLN A 89 9.61 15.88 13.83
N LYS A 90 9.59 16.30 12.55
CA LYS A 90 9.03 17.60 12.14
C LYS A 90 7.56 17.75 12.50
N GLY A 91 6.76 16.70 12.23
CA GLY A 91 5.34 16.69 12.59
C GLY A 91 5.13 16.83 14.10
N ARG A 92 5.88 16.06 14.91
CA ARG A 92 5.83 16.13 16.37
C ARG A 92 6.19 17.55 16.89
N GLU A 93 7.22 18.16 16.35
CA GLU A 93 7.63 19.53 16.69
C GLU A 93 6.56 20.56 16.31
N ALA A 94 5.80 20.29 15.25
CA ALA A 94 4.68 21.13 14.81
C ALA A 94 3.34 20.83 15.55
N GLY A 95 3.34 19.92 16.52
CA GLY A 95 2.14 19.56 17.29
C GLY A 95 1.29 18.43 16.70
N PHE A 96 1.85 17.63 15.79
CA PHE A 96 1.23 16.48 15.16
C PHE A 96 2.04 15.20 15.46
N PRO A 97 1.91 14.62 16.68
CA PRO A 97 2.78 13.53 17.13
C PRO A 97 2.56 12.21 16.41
N ASP A 98 1.41 11.99 15.77
CA ASP A 98 1.01 10.71 15.20
C ASP A 98 0.91 10.72 13.67
N ILE A 99 1.74 11.54 12.97
CA ILE A 99 1.77 11.52 11.49
C ILE A 99 2.25 10.18 10.91
N TYR A 100 3.06 9.42 11.64
CA TYR A 100 3.35 8.00 11.44
C TYR A 100 3.13 7.28 12.76
N PRO A 101 1.90 6.77 13.01
CA PRO A 101 1.52 6.22 14.29
C PRO A 101 2.27 4.92 14.61
N LEU A 102 2.24 4.54 15.88
CA LEU A 102 2.69 3.22 16.32
C LEU A 102 1.71 2.14 15.85
N ALA A 103 2.21 0.93 15.64
CA ALA A 103 1.43 -0.19 15.12
C ALA A 103 0.17 -0.53 15.93
N HIS A 104 0.17 -0.22 17.24
CA HIS A 104 -0.99 -0.43 18.13
C HIS A 104 -1.96 0.76 18.18
N HIS A 105 -1.63 1.88 17.54
CA HIS A 105 -2.50 3.05 17.52
C HIS A 105 -3.70 2.81 16.59
N PRO A 106 -4.93 3.21 16.95
CA PRO A 106 -6.12 2.99 16.12
C PRO A 106 -5.99 3.53 14.69
N MET A 107 -5.30 4.65 14.52
CA MET A 107 -5.04 5.23 13.19
C MET A 107 -4.11 4.39 12.32
N ALA A 108 -3.36 3.44 12.87
CA ALA A 108 -2.53 2.50 12.10
C ALA A 108 -3.35 1.34 11.49
N ALA A 109 -4.60 1.16 11.92
CA ALA A 109 -5.48 0.13 11.37
C ALA A 109 -5.84 0.40 9.91
N VAL A 110 -6.14 -0.67 9.16
CA VAL A 110 -6.74 -0.58 7.82
C VAL A 110 -8.12 0.05 7.95
N ILE A 111 -8.50 0.88 6.97
CA ILE A 111 -9.83 1.48 6.91
C ILE A 111 -10.93 0.40 6.96
N ASP A 112 -12.08 0.76 7.51
CA ASP A 112 -13.17 -0.20 7.77
C ASP A 112 -13.70 -0.90 6.52
N GLU A 113 -13.76 -0.21 5.40
CA GLU A 113 -14.22 -0.74 4.11
C GLU A 113 -13.35 -1.89 3.57
N LEU A 114 -12.08 -1.92 3.98
CA LEU A 114 -11.08 -2.89 3.53
C LEU A 114 -10.61 -3.81 4.67
N ARG A 115 -11.30 -3.85 5.79
CA ARG A 115 -10.90 -4.57 7.01
C ARG A 115 -10.45 -5.99 6.70
N PRO A 116 -9.24 -6.40 7.16
CA PRO A 116 -8.75 -7.76 7.05
C PRO A 116 -9.72 -8.76 7.71
N ALA A 117 -9.94 -9.90 7.07
CA ALA A 117 -10.73 -11.01 7.59
C ALA A 117 -9.83 -12.09 8.22
N PRO A 118 -10.38 -12.99 9.05
CA PRO A 118 -9.63 -14.17 9.50
C PRO A 118 -9.07 -14.95 8.32
N GLY A 119 -7.75 -15.18 8.33
CA GLY A 119 -7.03 -15.85 7.24
C GLY A 119 -6.27 -14.91 6.30
N ASP A 120 -6.54 -13.60 6.31
CA ASP A 120 -5.71 -12.61 5.64
C ASP A 120 -4.42 -12.35 6.45
N ASP A 121 -3.32 -12.05 5.76
CA ASP A 121 -2.08 -11.64 6.42
C ASP A 121 -2.03 -10.12 6.58
N PHE A 122 -1.68 -9.65 7.78
CA PHE A 122 -1.29 -8.24 7.98
C PHE A 122 0.19 -8.19 8.35
N ILE A 123 0.97 -7.42 7.60
CA ILE A 123 2.41 -7.28 7.77
C ILE A 123 2.76 -5.81 8.01
N THR A 124 3.29 -5.51 9.19
CA THR A 124 3.84 -4.19 9.50
C THR A 124 5.21 -4.03 8.83
N LYS A 125 5.38 -2.99 8.06
CA LYS A 125 6.64 -2.57 7.47
C LYS A 125 7.08 -1.20 8.00
N THR A 126 8.37 -0.95 7.98
CA THR A 126 8.97 0.31 8.46
C THR A 126 9.72 1.06 7.35
N THR A 127 9.69 0.51 6.12
CA THR A 127 10.35 1.04 4.93
C THR A 127 9.37 1.17 3.77
N PHE A 128 9.77 1.82 2.68
CA PHE A 128 8.95 1.89 1.47
C PHE A 128 8.66 0.49 0.93
N SER A 129 9.68 -0.31 0.63
CA SER A 129 9.49 -1.70 0.25
C SER A 129 9.25 -2.59 1.47
N ALA A 130 8.21 -3.44 1.41
CA ALA A 130 7.98 -4.46 2.42
C ALA A 130 9.12 -5.50 2.48
N PHE A 131 9.80 -5.74 1.39
CA PHE A 131 10.91 -6.71 1.34
C PHE A 131 12.14 -6.25 2.12
N SER A 132 12.29 -4.95 2.36
CA SER A 132 13.46 -4.39 3.05
C SER A 132 13.38 -4.51 4.57
N SER A 133 12.18 -4.63 5.15
CA SER A 133 11.99 -4.58 6.62
C SER A 133 11.15 -5.72 7.18
N THR A 134 10.79 -6.72 6.35
CA THR A 134 9.92 -7.82 6.78
C THR A 134 10.39 -9.16 6.22
N ASP A 135 9.79 -10.25 6.69
CA ASP A 135 10.00 -11.60 6.17
C ASP A 135 9.04 -11.99 5.04
N ILE A 136 8.43 -11.01 4.35
CA ILE A 136 7.39 -11.24 3.32
C ILE A 136 7.87 -12.22 2.25
N GLU A 137 9.10 -12.14 1.77
CA GLU A 137 9.63 -13.05 0.75
C GLU A 137 9.57 -14.51 1.19
N ALA A 138 9.99 -14.79 2.43
CA ALA A 138 9.94 -16.13 2.99
C ALA A 138 8.51 -16.63 3.14
N ARG A 139 7.56 -15.76 3.55
CA ARG A 139 6.14 -16.09 3.65
C ARG A 139 5.55 -16.45 2.29
N LEU A 140 5.80 -15.63 1.27
CA LEU A 140 5.35 -15.85 -0.10
C LEU A 140 5.87 -17.17 -0.68
N LYS A 141 7.18 -17.43 -0.53
CA LYS A 141 7.82 -18.67 -1.01
C LYS A 141 7.27 -19.91 -0.32
N ARG A 142 7.08 -19.88 1.00
CA ARG A 142 6.47 -21.01 1.74
C ARG A 142 5.05 -21.34 1.26
N ARG A 143 4.29 -20.35 0.81
CA ARG A 143 2.92 -20.53 0.29
C ARG A 143 2.86 -20.85 -1.20
N GLY A 144 4.01 -20.93 -1.89
CA GLY A 144 4.10 -21.16 -3.34
C GLY A 144 3.52 -20.00 -4.16
N ILE A 145 3.50 -18.79 -3.60
CA ILE A 145 3.04 -17.59 -4.29
C ILE A 145 4.16 -17.12 -5.20
N GLY A 146 3.85 -16.89 -6.47
CA GLY A 146 4.81 -16.41 -7.47
C GLY A 146 4.27 -15.25 -8.31
N GLU A 147 3.03 -14.80 -8.04
CA GLU A 147 2.46 -13.61 -8.67
C GLU A 147 1.84 -12.71 -7.61
N LEU A 148 2.12 -11.40 -7.68
CA LEU A 148 1.63 -10.39 -6.76
C LEU A 148 0.83 -9.34 -7.52
N VAL A 149 -0.37 -9.05 -7.02
CA VAL A 149 -1.29 -8.05 -7.58
C VAL A 149 -1.32 -6.87 -6.63
N PHE A 150 -0.74 -5.75 -7.03
CA PHE A 150 -0.54 -4.57 -6.18
C PHE A 150 -1.68 -3.57 -6.28
N THR A 151 -2.10 -3.08 -5.12
CA THR A 151 -3.11 -2.03 -4.93
C THR A 151 -2.70 -1.14 -3.76
N GLY A 152 -3.33 0.02 -3.58
CA GLY A 152 -3.18 0.88 -2.41
C GLY A 152 -2.34 2.13 -2.64
N LEU A 153 -1.58 2.58 -1.64
CA LEU A 153 -0.93 3.89 -1.55
C LEU A 153 0.58 3.82 -1.28
N ALA A 154 1.32 4.83 -1.61
CA ALA A 154 1.13 5.72 -2.73
C ALA A 154 1.78 5.07 -3.95
N THR A 155 1.22 5.29 -5.14
CA THR A 155 1.67 4.61 -6.38
C THR A 155 3.17 4.73 -6.58
N SER A 156 3.72 5.95 -6.56
CA SER A 156 5.15 6.23 -6.78
C SER A 156 6.07 5.90 -5.61
N GLN A 157 5.51 5.51 -4.46
CA GLN A 157 6.27 5.31 -3.23
C GLN A 157 6.23 3.84 -2.79
N CYS A 158 5.39 3.51 -1.82
CA CYS A 158 5.35 2.18 -1.21
C CYS A 158 4.90 1.11 -2.21
N VAL A 159 3.94 1.43 -3.09
CA VAL A 159 3.45 0.47 -4.09
C VAL A 159 4.55 0.17 -5.10
N GLU A 160 5.05 1.18 -5.82
CA GLU A 160 6.08 0.99 -6.85
C GLU A 160 7.36 0.40 -6.27
N THR A 161 7.83 0.90 -5.11
CA THR A 161 9.07 0.40 -4.50
C THR A 161 8.94 -1.08 -4.12
N THR A 162 7.79 -1.50 -3.58
CA THR A 162 7.57 -2.92 -3.25
C THR A 162 7.40 -3.77 -4.52
N ALA A 163 6.72 -3.26 -5.54
CA ALA A 163 6.49 -3.95 -6.80
C ALA A 163 7.81 -4.19 -7.57
N ARG A 164 8.68 -3.19 -7.64
CA ARG A 164 10.02 -3.31 -8.26
C ARG A 164 10.90 -4.30 -7.51
N ASP A 165 10.92 -4.24 -6.17
CA ASP A 165 11.68 -5.15 -5.32
C ASP A 165 11.14 -6.61 -5.44
N ALA A 166 9.81 -6.78 -5.57
CA ALA A 166 9.20 -8.07 -5.86
C ALA A 166 9.66 -8.64 -7.21
N SER A 167 9.65 -7.81 -8.26
CA SER A 167 10.10 -8.18 -9.60
C SER A 167 11.57 -8.62 -9.61
N ASP A 168 12.42 -7.87 -8.92
CA ASP A 168 13.86 -8.15 -8.80
C ASP A 168 14.15 -9.49 -8.09
N ARG A 169 13.22 -9.93 -7.23
CA ARG A 169 13.23 -11.25 -6.54
C ARG A 169 12.58 -12.37 -7.33
N GLY A 170 12.14 -12.10 -8.57
CA GLY A 170 11.57 -13.09 -9.50
C GLY A 170 10.07 -13.33 -9.34
N PHE A 171 9.34 -12.51 -8.59
CA PHE A 171 7.88 -12.56 -8.59
C PHE A 171 7.31 -11.92 -9.87
N ARG A 172 6.23 -12.49 -10.40
CA ARG A 172 5.44 -11.79 -11.40
C ARG A 172 4.64 -10.68 -10.73
N VAL A 173 4.61 -9.52 -11.35
CA VAL A 173 3.96 -8.32 -10.81
C VAL A 173 2.82 -7.91 -11.73
N VAL A 174 1.67 -7.64 -11.14
CA VAL A 174 0.54 -6.96 -11.76
C VAL A 174 0.21 -5.75 -10.91
N GLN A 175 0.06 -4.59 -11.52
CA GLN A 175 -0.39 -3.37 -10.84
C GLN A 175 -1.77 -3.00 -11.33
N ILE A 176 -2.70 -2.77 -10.41
CA ILE A 176 -4.07 -2.35 -10.76
C ILE A 176 -4.14 -0.83 -10.66
N GLU A 177 -4.11 -0.16 -11.80
CA GLU A 177 -3.97 1.31 -11.87
C GLU A 177 -5.11 2.07 -11.19
N ASP A 178 -6.35 1.61 -11.37
CA ASP A 178 -7.53 2.20 -10.78
C ASP A 178 -7.85 1.70 -9.35
N ALA A 179 -6.94 0.87 -8.80
CA ALA A 179 -6.91 0.48 -7.39
C ALA A 179 -5.67 1.06 -6.68
N GLN A 180 -5.06 2.11 -7.25
CA GLN A 180 -3.92 2.84 -6.68
C GLN A 180 -4.18 4.35 -6.75
N ALA A 181 -3.56 5.10 -5.84
CA ALA A 181 -3.52 6.56 -5.87
C ALA A 181 -2.17 7.11 -5.47
N ASP A 182 -1.93 8.35 -5.91
CA ASP A 182 -0.81 9.17 -5.49
C ASP A 182 -1.30 10.57 -5.10
N TYR A 183 -0.41 11.47 -4.72
CA TYR A 183 -0.77 12.82 -4.28
C TYR A 183 -1.30 13.70 -5.41
N ASP A 184 -0.94 13.40 -6.65
CA ASP A 184 -1.46 14.03 -7.87
C ASP A 184 -1.51 13.04 -9.05
N GLU A 185 -2.27 13.41 -10.09
CA GLU A 185 -2.48 12.57 -11.27
C GLU A 185 -1.20 12.39 -12.10
N ALA A 186 -0.38 13.42 -12.20
CA ALA A 186 0.84 13.39 -13.01
C ALA A 186 1.87 12.42 -12.40
N THR A 187 2.06 12.49 -11.07
CA THR A 187 2.95 11.58 -10.33
C THR A 187 2.44 10.14 -10.43
N HIS A 188 1.13 9.91 -10.26
CA HIS A 188 0.51 8.59 -10.44
C HIS A 188 0.79 8.01 -11.83
N GLY A 189 0.48 8.78 -12.89
CA GLY A 189 0.69 8.34 -14.26
C GLY A 189 2.16 8.13 -14.62
N ALA A 190 3.06 8.99 -14.15
CA ALA A 190 4.51 8.87 -14.40
C ALA A 190 5.09 7.61 -13.75
N SER A 191 4.68 7.27 -12.53
CA SER A 191 5.09 6.06 -11.84
C SER A 191 4.68 4.79 -12.62
N LEU A 192 3.41 4.71 -13.00
CA LEU A 192 2.90 3.59 -13.78
C LEU A 192 3.61 3.47 -15.13
N PHE A 193 3.75 4.58 -15.85
CA PHE A 193 4.45 4.61 -17.13
C PHE A 193 5.90 4.13 -17.01
N SER A 194 6.63 4.57 -15.99
CA SER A 194 8.04 4.20 -15.80
C SER A 194 8.25 2.75 -15.41
N SER A 195 7.26 2.12 -14.81
CA SER A 195 7.34 0.74 -14.33
C SER A 195 6.77 -0.31 -15.29
N GLN A 196 5.89 0.11 -16.21
CA GLN A 196 5.19 -0.79 -17.14
C GLN A 196 6.15 -1.61 -18.03
N GLY A 197 5.91 -2.91 -18.09
CA GLY A 197 6.64 -3.82 -18.99
C GLY A 197 8.08 -4.10 -18.61
N VAL A 198 8.61 -3.43 -17.57
CA VAL A 198 9.99 -3.62 -17.10
C VAL A 198 9.94 -4.25 -15.71
N CYS A 199 10.31 -3.51 -14.68
CA CYS A 199 10.33 -4.01 -13.31
C CYS A 199 8.97 -3.89 -12.59
N GLY A 200 8.02 -3.13 -13.12
CA GLY A 200 6.67 -2.99 -12.57
C GLY A 200 5.65 -3.99 -13.11
N GLY A 201 6.06 -4.86 -14.06
CA GLY A 201 5.22 -5.90 -14.59
C GLY A 201 4.09 -5.40 -15.49
N ILE A 202 2.92 -6.02 -15.38
CA ILE A 202 1.72 -5.69 -16.18
C ILE A 202 0.89 -4.66 -15.43
N ILE A 203 0.44 -3.61 -16.13
CA ILE A 203 -0.51 -2.64 -15.61
C ILE A 203 -1.86 -2.87 -16.29
N MET A 204 -2.91 -2.90 -15.49
CA MET A 204 -4.28 -3.08 -15.97
C MET A 204 -5.28 -2.47 -14.97
N THR A 205 -6.50 -2.27 -15.41
CA THR A 205 -7.63 -1.88 -14.55
C THR A 205 -8.16 -3.06 -13.74
N ALA A 206 -8.95 -2.78 -12.71
CA ALA A 206 -9.66 -3.81 -11.96
C ALA A 206 -10.61 -4.60 -12.86
N ASP A 207 -11.31 -3.95 -13.80
CA ASP A 207 -12.21 -4.61 -14.74
C ASP A 207 -11.47 -5.59 -15.65
N GLU A 208 -10.35 -5.19 -16.23
CA GLU A 208 -9.50 -6.06 -17.06
C GLU A 208 -8.99 -7.26 -16.26
N TYR A 209 -8.52 -7.04 -15.04
CA TYR A 209 -8.05 -8.12 -14.17
C TYR A 209 -9.15 -9.13 -13.85
N LEU A 210 -10.34 -8.64 -13.45
CA LEU A 210 -11.48 -9.47 -13.08
C LEU A 210 -12.04 -10.27 -14.26
N ALA A 211 -11.97 -9.71 -15.48
CA ALA A 211 -12.45 -10.36 -16.69
C ALA A 211 -11.51 -11.48 -17.20
N THR A 212 -10.21 -11.43 -16.87
CA THR A 212 -9.20 -12.34 -17.44
C THR A 212 -8.75 -13.44 -16.49
N ARG A 213 -9.24 -13.50 -15.26
CA ARG A 213 -8.75 -14.38 -14.17
C ARG A 213 -9.89 -15.11 -13.47
#